data_7a637164388043edbe232a15dc2d96a7
#
_entry.id   7a637164388043edbe232a15dc2d96a7
#
_cell.length_a   1.000
_cell.length_b   1.000
_cell.length_c   1.000
_cell.angle_alpha   90.00
_cell.angle_beta   90.00
_cell.angle_gamma   90.00
#
_symmetry.space_group_name_H-M   'P 1'
#
loop_
_entity.id
_entity.type
_entity.pdbx_description
1 polymer ?
#
loop_
_entity_poly.entity_id
_entity_poly.type
_entity_poly.pdbx_seq_one_letter_code
_entity_poly.pdbx_strand_id
1 'polypeptide(L)'
;MRPDTTYPFYEAENDTLFLSAYLLRIYQKLAAGGKVRVLHIGDSHIQGDVQGREIRKKLYTLWGPGGRGYVFPYALAGTTSTYDYLSSGAGQWLYARSVHPSPVLPLGMTGIAIGTYDPLATWRVRWAPEYTPAAPPSAQVGLLTRTLKDIQHTLAYHDSAAPLTRTIPAGYQLTWHTLSKPVLFLEGRFSWEGSDSLGYAELHGLFLEDTGRVTYYTMGINGARLRDLPTLPLLKESLRLLQPDLVVIDLGTNDLYGLDGGLVGYKLALEAAIDTIRKAISEVDILVTTPMSFYRRMRPVPELKAASQIARWVAVQKQVALWDAASLLGDIKSWRLAGLAHPDMVHLLSPGYAHKGQLFARAFLHGYWKYLVGHLTNPQEEGRQVTLPDSLLVVRAIPPTPTLSQWAGTPASAASPQTYAPPKPTYLLHKVRPGETLSSIAQRYGVSVQAIQRENGLRGTFIRAGQTLRIPTATGGSKTRPAPSTSTKNPPSGTRSHIVRPGESLWSIAQQYRTTVEALRRLNNLSPSQAIHPGQKLLIP
;
A
#
# COMPACT_ATOMS: atom_id res chain seq x y z
N MET A 1 -8.04 -13.48 -36.92
CA MET A 1 -7.17 -14.64 -36.64
C MET A 1 -8.02 -15.67 -35.93
N ARG A 2 -8.13 -16.89 -36.44
CA ARG A 2 -8.73 -18.00 -35.65
C ARG A 2 -7.81 -18.23 -34.46
N PRO A 3 -8.32 -18.39 -33.22
CA PRO A 3 -7.48 -18.68 -32.09
C PRO A 3 -6.77 -20.02 -32.34
N ASP A 4 -5.46 -20.00 -32.20
CA ASP A 4 -4.67 -21.24 -32.21
C ASP A 4 -5.11 -22.06 -31.00
N THR A 5 -5.69 -23.23 -31.26
CA THR A 5 -6.18 -24.16 -30.23
C THR A 5 -5.06 -24.77 -29.38
N THR A 6 -3.81 -24.47 -29.69
CA THR A 6 -2.62 -24.93 -28.94
C THR A 6 -2.14 -23.92 -27.89
N TYR A 7 -2.99 -22.98 -27.43
CA TYR A 7 -2.60 -22.00 -26.44
C TYR A 7 -2.16 -22.70 -25.13
N PRO A 8 -0.92 -22.42 -24.63
CA PRO A 8 -0.36 -23.15 -23.46
C PRO A 8 -1.08 -22.88 -22.13
N PHE A 9 -2.18 -22.14 -22.18
CA PHE A 9 -3.02 -21.83 -21.01
C PHE A 9 -4.23 -22.74 -20.84
N TYR A 10 -4.41 -23.72 -21.71
CA TYR A 10 -5.61 -24.57 -21.75
C TYR A 10 -5.68 -25.63 -20.64
N GLU A 11 -4.58 -25.95 -19.98
CA GLU A 11 -4.52 -27.04 -18.97
C GLU A 11 -4.98 -26.62 -17.56
N ALA A 12 -5.81 -25.60 -17.39
CA ALA A 12 -6.23 -25.20 -16.07
C ALA A 12 -7.62 -25.73 -15.71
N GLU A 13 -7.66 -26.93 -15.15
CA GLU A 13 -8.82 -27.42 -14.38
C GLU A 13 -9.19 -26.51 -13.19
N ASN A 14 -8.37 -25.52 -12.86
CA ASN A 14 -8.52 -24.60 -11.73
C ASN A 14 -8.62 -23.13 -12.18
N ASP A 15 -9.51 -22.84 -13.12
CA ASP A 15 -9.88 -21.46 -13.42
C ASP A 15 -10.74 -20.89 -12.28
N THR A 16 -10.13 -20.01 -11.49
CA THR A 16 -10.76 -19.36 -10.34
C THR A 16 -11.26 -17.95 -10.62
N LEU A 17 -11.32 -17.55 -11.89
CA LEU A 17 -11.97 -16.31 -12.30
C LEU A 17 -13.47 -16.56 -12.48
N PHE A 18 -14.23 -16.25 -11.45
CA PHE A 18 -15.70 -16.31 -11.47
C PHE A 18 -16.30 -15.07 -12.11
N LEU A 19 -17.47 -15.24 -12.70
CA LEU A 19 -18.25 -14.13 -13.27
C LEU A 19 -17.45 -13.35 -14.30
N SER A 20 -16.59 -14.05 -15.06
CA SER A 20 -15.70 -13.44 -16.07
C SER A 20 -16.49 -12.71 -17.18
N ALA A 21 -17.77 -13.06 -17.38
CA ALA A 21 -18.64 -12.35 -18.30
C ALA A 21 -18.93 -10.88 -17.90
N TYR A 22 -18.70 -10.49 -16.65
CA TYR A 22 -18.70 -9.08 -16.26
C TYR A 22 -17.44 -8.30 -16.71
N LEU A 23 -16.49 -8.97 -17.38
CA LEU A 23 -15.36 -8.35 -18.07
C LEU A 23 -15.57 -8.34 -19.60
N LEU A 24 -16.78 -8.63 -20.08
CA LEU A 24 -17.09 -8.72 -21.52
C LEU A 24 -16.66 -7.47 -22.27
N ARG A 25 -16.91 -6.29 -21.72
CA ARG A 25 -16.52 -5.02 -22.33
C ARG A 25 -15.02 -4.89 -22.52
N ILE A 26 -14.22 -5.30 -21.50
CA ILE A 26 -12.77 -5.33 -21.57
C ILE A 26 -12.29 -6.27 -22.67
N TYR A 27 -12.88 -7.48 -22.72
CA TYR A 27 -12.52 -8.49 -23.71
C TYR A 27 -12.88 -8.05 -25.13
N GLN A 28 -14.06 -7.45 -25.32
CA GLN A 28 -14.48 -6.86 -26.59
C GLN A 28 -13.52 -5.76 -27.05
N LYS A 29 -13.18 -4.83 -26.14
CA LYS A 29 -12.25 -3.72 -26.41
C LYS A 29 -10.88 -4.23 -26.83
N LEU A 30 -10.33 -5.24 -26.13
CA LEU A 30 -9.05 -5.88 -26.45
C LEU A 30 -9.10 -6.62 -27.80
N ALA A 31 -10.16 -7.36 -28.10
CA ALA A 31 -10.35 -8.06 -29.36
C ALA A 31 -10.43 -7.10 -30.54
N ALA A 32 -11.09 -5.95 -30.35
CA ALA A 32 -11.18 -4.88 -31.35
C ALA A 32 -9.89 -4.06 -31.52
N GLY A 33 -8.81 -4.39 -30.78
CA GLY A 33 -7.53 -3.65 -30.87
C GLY A 33 -7.46 -2.38 -30.03
N GLY A 34 -8.45 -2.15 -29.16
CA GLY A 34 -8.51 -0.98 -28.27
C GLY A 34 -7.48 -1.02 -27.13
N LYS A 35 -7.16 0.16 -26.59
CA LYS A 35 -6.30 0.30 -25.41
C LYS A 35 -7.13 0.15 -24.13
N VAL A 36 -6.59 -0.59 -23.16
CA VAL A 36 -7.20 -0.84 -21.85
C VAL A 36 -6.26 -0.39 -20.74
N ARG A 37 -6.79 0.42 -19.83
CA ARG A 37 -6.12 0.83 -18.59
C ARG A 37 -6.67 -0.01 -17.43
N VAL A 38 -5.80 -0.77 -16.78
CA VAL A 38 -6.13 -1.57 -15.60
C VAL A 38 -5.53 -0.91 -14.36
N LEU A 39 -6.35 -0.56 -13.40
CA LEU A 39 -5.96 -0.03 -12.10
C LEU A 39 -6.11 -1.11 -11.03
N HIS A 40 -5.01 -1.60 -10.47
CA HIS A 40 -4.99 -2.59 -9.41
C HIS A 40 -4.69 -1.91 -8.07
N ILE A 41 -5.72 -1.76 -7.24
CA ILE A 41 -5.63 -1.16 -5.90
C ILE A 41 -5.46 -2.29 -4.87
N GLY A 42 -4.46 -2.16 -3.99
CA GLY A 42 -4.20 -3.17 -2.97
C GLY A 42 -3.49 -2.62 -1.73
N ASP A 43 -3.08 -3.54 -0.88
CA ASP A 43 -2.37 -3.25 0.36
C ASP A 43 -0.86 -3.59 0.26
N SER A 44 -0.26 -4.09 1.35
CA SER A 44 1.15 -4.52 1.39
C SER A 44 1.47 -5.66 0.41
N HIS A 45 0.48 -6.46 0.02
CA HIS A 45 0.67 -7.52 -0.97
C HIS A 45 0.92 -6.97 -2.37
N ILE A 46 0.48 -5.75 -2.66
CA ILE A 46 0.64 -5.08 -3.95
C ILE A 46 1.75 -4.02 -3.93
N GLN A 47 2.03 -3.38 -2.80
CA GLN A 47 2.99 -2.26 -2.72
C GLN A 47 4.38 -2.62 -3.23
N GLY A 48 4.88 -3.84 -2.99
CA GLY A 48 6.17 -4.29 -3.50
C GLY A 48 6.24 -4.48 -5.02
N ASP A 49 5.10 -4.49 -5.70
CA ASP A 49 4.90 -4.61 -7.16
C ASP A 49 5.46 -5.90 -7.81
N VAL A 50 5.88 -6.87 -7.03
CA VAL A 50 6.36 -8.16 -7.59
C VAL A 50 5.23 -8.90 -8.32
N GLN A 51 4.04 -8.94 -7.72
CA GLN A 51 2.84 -9.51 -8.34
C GLN A 51 2.48 -8.74 -9.62
N GLY A 52 2.42 -7.41 -9.56
CA GLY A 52 2.08 -6.56 -10.71
C GLY A 52 3.06 -6.70 -11.87
N ARG A 53 4.36 -6.79 -11.57
CA ARG A 53 5.39 -7.04 -12.58
C ARG A 53 5.17 -8.35 -13.34
N GLU A 54 4.86 -9.43 -12.65
CA GLU A 54 4.62 -10.72 -13.31
C GLU A 54 3.31 -10.71 -14.13
N ILE A 55 2.28 -10.01 -13.66
CA ILE A 55 1.06 -9.79 -14.44
C ILE A 55 1.40 -9.02 -15.72
N ARG A 56 2.10 -7.89 -15.62
CA ARG A 56 2.53 -7.11 -16.80
C ARG A 56 3.32 -7.94 -17.80
N LYS A 57 4.30 -8.72 -17.34
CA LYS A 57 5.08 -9.61 -18.22
C LYS A 57 4.18 -10.50 -19.07
N LYS A 58 3.16 -11.13 -18.47
CA LYS A 58 2.24 -12.03 -19.17
C LYS A 58 1.32 -11.27 -20.14
N LEU A 59 0.72 -10.17 -19.69
CA LEU A 59 -0.19 -9.38 -20.53
C LEU A 59 0.55 -8.71 -21.71
N TYR A 60 1.76 -8.22 -21.47
CA TYR A 60 2.56 -7.52 -22.49
C TYR A 60 3.15 -8.45 -23.56
N THR A 61 3.29 -9.75 -23.25
CA THR A 61 3.62 -10.76 -24.27
C THR A 61 2.54 -10.84 -25.34
N LEU A 62 1.26 -10.65 -24.97
CA LEU A 62 0.14 -10.75 -25.90
C LEU A 62 -0.22 -9.40 -26.56
N TRP A 63 -0.13 -8.31 -25.82
CA TRP A 63 -0.68 -7.00 -26.23
C TRP A 63 0.37 -5.91 -26.42
N GLY A 64 1.64 -6.26 -26.36
CA GLY A 64 2.76 -5.33 -26.46
C GLY A 64 3.04 -4.55 -25.17
N PRO A 65 4.16 -3.81 -25.10
CA PRO A 65 4.60 -3.11 -23.90
C PRO A 65 3.64 -1.96 -23.55
N GLY A 66 3.02 -2.02 -22.38
CA GLY A 66 2.09 -0.99 -21.90
C GLY A 66 2.71 0.03 -20.96
N GLY A 67 4.02 -0.02 -20.75
CA GLY A 67 4.74 0.84 -19.81
C GLY A 67 4.88 0.23 -18.41
N ARG A 68 5.60 0.94 -17.54
CA ARG A 68 5.81 0.50 -16.13
C ARG A 68 4.51 0.56 -15.31
N GLY A 69 3.59 1.41 -15.70
CA GLY A 69 2.40 1.70 -14.91
C GLY A 69 2.68 2.75 -13.83
N TYR A 70 2.18 2.55 -12.61
CA TYR A 70 2.29 3.53 -11.52
C TYR A 70 3.67 3.53 -10.86
N VAL A 71 4.18 4.72 -10.55
CA VAL A 71 5.45 4.98 -9.86
C VAL A 71 5.26 6.10 -8.85
N PHE A 72 5.92 6.00 -7.69
CA PHE A 72 5.84 7.02 -6.64
C PHE A 72 7.18 7.12 -5.88
N PRO A 73 7.63 8.31 -5.45
CA PRO A 73 8.84 8.47 -4.65
C PRO A 73 8.59 8.08 -3.17
N TYR A 74 8.39 6.81 -2.90
CA TYR A 74 7.99 6.24 -1.60
C TYR A 74 8.88 6.64 -0.42
N ALA A 75 10.18 6.87 -0.63
CA ALA A 75 11.08 7.29 0.44
C ALA A 75 10.67 8.63 1.06
N LEU A 76 10.10 9.55 0.24
CA LEU A 76 9.61 10.86 0.72
C LEU A 76 8.31 10.74 1.53
N ALA A 77 7.59 9.64 1.40
CA ALA A 77 6.39 9.33 2.18
C ALA A 77 6.65 8.40 3.37
N GLY A 78 7.91 8.20 3.74
CA GLY A 78 8.29 7.38 4.90
C GLY A 78 7.86 5.91 4.80
N THR A 79 7.85 5.34 3.59
CA THR A 79 7.49 3.93 3.36
C THR A 79 8.47 3.27 2.38
N THR A 80 8.38 1.95 2.24
CA THR A 80 9.28 1.17 1.39
C THR A 80 8.95 1.35 -0.09
N SER A 81 10.00 1.49 -0.91
CA SER A 81 9.89 1.46 -2.37
C SER A 81 9.57 0.06 -2.88
N THR A 82 9.19 -0.01 -4.15
CA THR A 82 9.09 -1.28 -4.90
C THR A 82 10.49 -1.89 -5.12
N TYR A 83 10.55 -3.13 -5.57
CA TYR A 83 11.84 -3.80 -5.78
C TYR A 83 12.60 -3.30 -7.02
N ASP A 84 11.92 -2.70 -7.98
CA ASP A 84 12.48 -2.35 -9.29
C ASP A 84 13.02 -0.93 -9.38
N TYR A 85 12.80 -0.09 -8.37
CA TYR A 85 13.39 1.24 -8.32
C TYR A 85 13.65 1.72 -6.88
N LEU A 86 14.57 2.68 -6.77
CA LEU A 86 14.85 3.44 -5.57
C LEU A 86 14.27 4.84 -5.71
N SER A 87 13.86 5.43 -4.61
CA SER A 87 13.40 6.81 -4.58
C SER A 87 14.15 7.64 -3.55
N SER A 88 14.32 8.91 -3.83
CA SER A 88 14.98 9.89 -2.98
C SER A 88 14.44 11.29 -3.27
N GLY A 89 14.92 12.28 -2.56
CA GLY A 89 14.62 13.68 -2.82
C GLY A 89 15.38 14.60 -1.88
N ALA A 90 15.29 15.91 -2.15
CA ALA A 90 15.86 16.96 -1.33
C ALA A 90 14.79 17.99 -1.00
N GLY A 91 15.09 18.89 -0.04
CA GLY A 91 14.14 19.91 0.42
C GLY A 91 13.14 19.40 1.46
N GLN A 92 12.11 20.19 1.71
CA GLN A 92 11.10 19.91 2.74
C GLN A 92 9.84 19.31 2.11
N TRP A 93 9.44 18.15 2.61
CA TRP A 93 8.28 17.42 2.14
C TRP A 93 7.31 17.08 3.28
N LEU A 94 6.05 17.38 3.08
CA LEU A 94 4.93 16.77 3.80
C LEU A 94 4.56 15.46 3.13
N TYR A 95 3.93 14.54 3.86
CA TYR A 95 3.38 13.34 3.25
C TYR A 95 2.13 12.84 3.98
N ALA A 96 1.28 12.13 3.26
CA ALA A 96 0.14 11.43 3.81
C ALA A 96 -0.02 10.05 3.16
N ARG A 97 -0.60 9.11 3.91
CA ARG A 97 -1.02 7.78 3.47
C ARG A 97 -2.42 7.49 3.99
N SER A 98 -3.21 6.71 3.24
CA SER A 98 -4.59 6.35 3.61
C SER A 98 -4.73 5.66 4.96
N VAL A 99 -3.64 5.07 5.45
CA VAL A 99 -3.57 4.39 6.76
C VAL A 99 -3.33 5.35 7.94
N HIS A 100 -3.06 6.62 7.69
CA HIS A 100 -2.94 7.62 8.75
C HIS A 100 -4.34 7.98 9.26
N PRO A 101 -4.57 8.07 10.59
CA PRO A 101 -5.89 8.40 11.15
C PRO A 101 -6.45 9.74 10.68
N SER A 102 -5.57 10.70 10.43
CA SER A 102 -5.91 12.05 9.93
C SER A 102 -4.84 12.48 8.93
N PRO A 103 -4.98 12.11 7.66
CA PRO A 103 -4.02 12.50 6.63
C PRO A 103 -3.96 14.02 6.49
N VAL A 104 -2.74 14.58 6.53
CA VAL A 104 -2.51 16.04 6.41
C VAL A 104 -2.64 16.55 4.97
N LEU A 105 -2.68 15.64 4.00
CA LEU A 105 -2.93 15.92 2.59
C LEU A 105 -4.19 15.18 2.16
N PRO A 106 -5.03 15.76 1.27
CA PRO A 106 -6.14 15.05 0.69
C PRO A 106 -5.63 13.92 -0.21
N LEU A 107 -6.23 12.74 -0.13
CA LEU A 107 -5.77 11.57 -0.86
C LEU A 107 -6.78 11.13 -1.91
N GLY A 108 -6.28 10.69 -3.07
CA GLY A 108 -7.04 10.10 -4.17
C GLY A 108 -6.84 8.58 -4.27
N MET A 109 -7.07 8.03 -5.46
CA MET A 109 -6.99 6.59 -5.77
C MET A 109 -5.64 5.96 -5.41
N THR A 110 -4.57 6.74 -5.37
CA THR A 110 -3.22 6.27 -5.04
C THR A 110 -3.03 5.98 -3.55
N GLY A 111 -3.90 6.53 -2.69
CA GLY A 111 -3.83 6.37 -1.24
C GLY A 111 -2.58 6.98 -0.57
N ILE A 112 -1.77 7.72 -1.33
CA ILE A 112 -0.50 8.31 -0.91
C ILE A 112 -0.25 9.62 -1.65
N ALA A 113 0.35 10.59 -0.96
CA ALA A 113 0.78 11.85 -1.55
C ALA A 113 1.98 12.42 -0.79
N ILE A 114 2.78 13.22 -1.50
CA ILE A 114 3.77 14.14 -0.91
C ILE A 114 3.43 15.56 -1.33
N GLY A 115 3.73 16.53 -0.46
CA GLY A 115 3.47 17.95 -0.72
C GLY A 115 4.61 18.83 -0.24
N THR A 116 4.82 19.97 -0.89
CA THR A 116 5.89 20.89 -0.53
C THR A 116 5.48 22.36 -0.68
N TYR A 117 6.01 23.19 0.22
CA TYR A 117 6.05 24.65 0.12
C TYR A 117 7.45 25.14 -0.28
N ASP A 118 8.42 24.23 -0.48
CA ASP A 118 9.80 24.54 -0.81
C ASP A 118 10.00 24.49 -2.34
N PRO A 119 10.22 25.65 -3.01
CA PRO A 119 10.40 25.71 -4.46
C PRO A 119 11.71 25.06 -4.95
N LEU A 120 12.61 24.72 -4.02
CA LEU A 120 13.85 24.03 -4.31
C LEU A 120 13.76 22.53 -4.06
N ALA A 121 12.65 22.05 -3.51
CA ALA A 121 12.45 20.63 -3.23
C ALA A 121 12.42 19.81 -4.51
N THR A 122 13.13 18.69 -4.50
CA THR A 122 13.20 17.75 -5.61
C THR A 122 12.77 16.35 -5.16
N TRP A 123 12.18 15.62 -6.07
CA TRP A 123 11.93 14.19 -5.93
C TRP A 123 12.62 13.42 -7.06
N ARG A 124 13.08 12.20 -6.77
CA ARG A 124 13.77 11.35 -7.75
C ARG A 124 13.34 9.89 -7.61
N VAL A 125 13.19 9.22 -8.75
CA VAL A 125 13.02 7.78 -8.90
C VAL A 125 14.08 7.28 -9.86
N ARG A 126 14.84 6.26 -9.47
CA ARG A 126 15.87 5.63 -10.29
C ARG A 126 15.67 4.12 -10.30
N TRP A 127 15.69 3.54 -11.49
CA TRP A 127 15.59 2.08 -11.62
C TRP A 127 16.75 1.39 -10.89
N ALA A 128 16.48 0.29 -10.23
CA ALA A 128 17.53 -0.50 -9.59
C ALA A 128 18.46 -1.11 -10.66
N PRO A 129 19.78 -1.21 -10.39
CA PRO A 129 20.76 -1.62 -11.41
C PRO A 129 20.44 -2.95 -12.09
N GLU A 130 19.90 -3.91 -11.35
CA GLU A 130 19.49 -5.22 -11.86
C GLU A 130 18.29 -5.17 -12.82
N TYR A 131 17.56 -4.07 -12.84
CA TYR A 131 16.40 -3.82 -13.72
C TYR A 131 16.68 -2.78 -14.80
N THR A 132 17.84 -2.12 -14.76
CA THR A 132 18.22 -1.04 -15.69
C THR A 132 18.34 -1.49 -17.16
N PRO A 133 18.81 -2.72 -17.50
CA PRO A 133 18.88 -3.16 -18.88
C PRO A 133 17.52 -3.30 -19.57
N ALA A 134 16.48 -3.42 -18.76
CA ALA A 134 15.08 -3.50 -19.20
C ALA A 134 14.30 -2.29 -18.69
N ALA A 135 14.89 -1.07 -18.79
CA ALA A 135 14.14 0.17 -18.53
C ALA A 135 12.80 0.05 -19.28
N PRO A 136 11.65 0.10 -18.59
CA PRO A 136 10.39 -0.15 -19.26
C PRO A 136 10.23 0.89 -20.36
N PRO A 137 9.99 0.47 -21.61
CA PRO A 137 9.68 1.42 -22.67
C PRO A 137 8.47 2.22 -22.20
N SER A 138 8.57 3.54 -22.29
CA SER A 138 7.50 4.45 -21.91
C SER A 138 7.48 5.60 -22.92
N ALA A 139 6.37 5.71 -23.63
CA ALA A 139 6.15 6.79 -24.60
C ALA A 139 5.61 8.06 -23.92
N GLN A 140 5.00 7.91 -22.73
CA GLN A 140 4.37 9.01 -22.01
C GLN A 140 4.55 8.84 -20.51
N VAL A 141 4.63 9.99 -19.80
CA VAL A 141 4.54 10.06 -18.33
C VAL A 141 3.45 11.04 -17.94
N GLY A 142 2.49 10.57 -17.13
CA GLY A 142 1.46 11.37 -16.50
C GLY A 142 1.85 11.73 -15.07
N LEU A 143 1.66 12.99 -14.69
CA LEU A 143 1.85 13.46 -13.32
C LEU A 143 0.49 13.80 -12.72
N LEU A 144 0.13 13.13 -11.65
CA LEU A 144 -1.05 13.44 -10.86
C LEU A 144 -0.65 14.40 -9.73
N THR A 145 -1.07 15.65 -9.85
CA THR A 145 -0.63 16.74 -8.99
C THR A 145 -1.81 17.54 -8.46
N ARG A 146 -1.61 18.21 -7.34
CA ARG A 146 -2.53 19.23 -6.82
C ARG A 146 -1.74 20.49 -6.45
N THR A 147 -2.22 21.62 -6.92
CA THR A 147 -1.58 22.94 -6.71
C THR A 147 -2.63 23.98 -6.32
N LEU A 148 -2.23 25.02 -5.57
CA LEU A 148 -3.12 26.11 -5.16
C LEU A 148 -3.13 27.27 -6.15
N LYS A 149 -2.10 27.37 -6.98
CA LYS A 149 -1.95 28.34 -8.08
C LYS A 149 -1.22 27.67 -9.23
N ASP A 150 -1.17 28.33 -10.38
CA ASP A 150 -0.35 27.89 -11.50
C ASP A 150 1.12 27.83 -11.08
N ILE A 151 1.78 26.74 -11.35
CA ILE A 151 3.20 26.53 -11.04
C ILE A 151 3.94 25.96 -12.23
N GLN A 152 5.27 26.15 -12.24
CA GLN A 152 6.13 25.45 -13.19
C GLN A 152 6.53 24.09 -12.63
N HIS A 153 6.48 23.08 -13.47
CA HIS A 153 7.03 21.76 -13.20
C HIS A 153 8.13 21.44 -14.21
N THR A 154 9.28 21.00 -13.71
CA THR A 154 10.38 20.50 -14.52
C THR A 154 10.59 19.02 -14.27
N LEU A 155 10.65 18.22 -15.34
CA LEU A 155 10.85 16.78 -15.31
C LEU A 155 12.06 16.38 -16.15
N ALA A 156 13.09 15.83 -15.53
CA ALA A 156 14.21 15.15 -16.18
C ALA A 156 13.96 13.63 -16.14
N TYR A 157 14.28 12.92 -17.23
CA TYR A 157 14.02 11.48 -17.38
C TYR A 157 15.12 10.71 -18.12
N HIS A 158 16.09 11.43 -18.71
CA HIS A 158 17.20 10.86 -19.46
C HIS A 158 18.36 11.86 -19.50
N ASP A 159 19.61 11.40 -19.35
CA ASP A 159 20.80 12.28 -19.27
C ASP A 159 21.02 13.13 -20.54
N SER A 160 20.65 12.61 -21.71
CA SER A 160 20.83 13.30 -23.01
C SER A 160 19.52 13.90 -23.56
N ALA A 161 18.45 13.99 -22.77
CA ALA A 161 17.22 14.70 -23.12
C ALA A 161 17.13 16.00 -22.33
N ALA A 162 16.69 17.08 -22.98
CA ALA A 162 16.36 18.31 -22.26
C ALA A 162 15.22 18.04 -21.27
N PRO A 163 15.27 18.59 -20.06
CA PRO A 163 14.17 18.49 -19.12
C PRO A 163 12.88 19.08 -19.72
N LEU A 164 11.77 18.40 -19.46
CA LEU A 164 10.45 18.86 -19.87
C LEU A 164 9.96 19.87 -18.84
N THR A 165 9.72 21.10 -19.26
CA THR A 165 9.15 22.14 -18.39
C THR A 165 7.74 22.47 -18.87
N ARG A 166 6.80 22.53 -17.93
CA ARG A 166 5.40 22.85 -18.21
C ARG A 166 4.77 23.60 -17.06
N THR A 167 3.88 24.53 -17.37
CA THR A 167 2.97 25.11 -16.39
C THR A 167 1.89 24.08 -16.03
N ILE A 168 1.71 23.83 -14.74
CA ILE A 168 0.62 23.07 -14.17
C ILE A 168 -0.39 24.09 -13.63
N PRO A 169 -1.61 24.15 -14.18
CA PRO A 169 -2.65 25.01 -13.66
C PRO A 169 -3.05 24.65 -12.23
N ALA A 170 -3.63 25.63 -11.52
CA ALA A 170 -4.21 25.39 -10.20
C ALA A 170 -5.27 24.28 -10.22
N GLY A 171 -5.34 23.50 -9.14
CA GLY A 171 -6.29 22.41 -8.98
C GLY A 171 -5.66 21.03 -8.92
N TYR A 172 -6.51 20.00 -9.01
CA TYR A 172 -6.11 18.60 -9.03
C TYR A 172 -6.15 18.07 -10.47
N GLN A 173 -5.00 17.64 -10.99
CA GLN A 173 -4.84 17.38 -12.42
C GLN A 173 -3.93 16.20 -12.72
N LEU A 174 -4.18 15.53 -13.86
CA LEU A 174 -3.29 14.55 -14.46
C LEU A 174 -2.71 15.14 -15.76
N THR A 175 -1.45 15.56 -15.71
CA THR A 175 -0.76 16.20 -16.84
C THR A 175 0.15 15.20 -17.53
N TRP A 176 -0.05 14.99 -18.84
CA TRP A 176 0.74 14.04 -19.64
C TRP A 176 1.87 14.74 -20.39
N HIS A 177 3.05 14.11 -20.37
CA HIS A 177 4.22 14.48 -21.16
C HIS A 177 4.58 13.35 -22.11
N THR A 178 4.76 13.67 -23.40
CA THR A 178 5.30 12.73 -24.39
C THR A 178 6.82 12.70 -24.26
N LEU A 179 7.38 11.50 -24.27
CA LEU A 179 8.82 11.27 -24.11
C LEU A 179 9.46 10.98 -25.46
N SER A 180 10.62 11.57 -25.72
CA SER A 180 11.40 11.36 -26.94
C SER A 180 12.47 10.27 -26.81
N LYS A 181 12.71 9.80 -25.59
CA LYS A 181 13.73 8.79 -25.23
C LYS A 181 13.21 7.86 -24.13
N PRO A 182 13.80 6.66 -23.97
CA PRO A 182 13.49 5.77 -22.84
C PRO A 182 13.72 6.45 -21.50
N VAL A 183 12.94 6.05 -20.48
CA VAL A 183 13.07 6.59 -19.12
C VAL A 183 14.19 5.87 -18.40
N LEU A 184 15.30 6.55 -18.12
CA LEU A 184 16.40 6.02 -17.31
C LEU A 184 16.22 6.33 -15.81
N PHE A 185 15.60 7.45 -15.51
CA PHE A 185 15.21 7.93 -14.19
C PHE A 185 14.06 8.91 -14.32
N LEU A 186 13.47 9.29 -13.22
CA LEU A 186 12.52 10.40 -13.14
C LEU A 186 12.98 11.32 -12.02
N GLU A 187 13.18 12.59 -12.33
CA GLU A 187 13.50 13.61 -11.35
C GLU A 187 12.67 14.85 -11.64
N GLY A 188 11.98 15.33 -10.64
CA GLY A 188 11.12 16.48 -10.81
C GLY A 188 11.26 17.52 -9.71
N ARG A 189 10.92 18.73 -10.09
CA ARG A 189 10.86 19.90 -9.20
C ARG A 189 9.65 20.75 -9.56
N PHE A 190 8.97 21.23 -8.53
CA PHE A 190 7.99 22.30 -8.66
C PHE A 190 8.66 23.64 -8.37
N SER A 191 8.33 24.65 -9.14
CA SER A 191 8.84 25.99 -8.94
C SER A 191 7.74 27.04 -9.21
N TRP A 192 7.84 28.15 -8.52
CA TRP A 192 6.94 29.30 -8.67
C TRP A 192 7.69 30.59 -8.46
N GLU A 193 7.23 31.62 -9.14
CA GLU A 193 7.81 32.98 -9.02
C GLU A 193 7.11 33.76 -7.91
N GLY A 194 7.84 34.68 -7.34
CA GLY A 194 7.39 35.64 -6.33
C GLY A 194 7.75 35.27 -4.89
N SER A 195 7.98 36.26 -4.07
CA SER A 195 8.24 36.16 -2.63
C SER A 195 6.97 35.80 -1.83
N ASP A 196 5.83 35.75 -2.49
CA ASP A 196 4.56 35.38 -1.88
C ASP A 196 4.58 33.91 -1.47
N SER A 197 4.53 33.71 -0.18
CA SER A 197 4.67 32.45 0.56
C SER A 197 3.60 31.38 0.26
N LEU A 198 2.79 31.53 -0.79
CA LEU A 198 1.65 30.66 -1.09
C LEU A 198 1.88 29.66 -2.23
N GLY A 199 3.13 29.49 -2.68
CA GLY A 199 3.45 28.39 -3.59
C GLY A 199 3.33 27.05 -2.87
N TYR A 200 2.52 26.15 -3.41
CA TYR A 200 2.30 24.82 -2.86
C TYR A 200 2.01 23.81 -3.96
N ALA A 201 2.63 22.65 -3.87
CA ALA A 201 2.41 21.57 -4.79
C ALA A 201 2.36 20.22 -4.07
N GLU A 202 1.46 19.37 -4.53
CA GLU A 202 1.38 17.95 -4.17
C GLU A 202 1.66 17.06 -5.38
N LEU A 203 2.35 15.95 -5.14
CA LEU A 203 2.49 14.84 -6.09
C LEU A 203 1.77 13.62 -5.52
N HIS A 204 0.80 13.12 -6.26
CA HIS A 204 0.02 11.92 -5.94
C HIS A 204 0.50 10.69 -6.70
N GLY A 205 1.31 10.87 -7.74
CA GLY A 205 1.96 9.79 -8.46
C GLY A 205 2.31 10.10 -9.89
N LEU A 206 3.02 9.15 -10.48
CA LEU A 206 3.46 9.17 -11.87
C LEU A 206 2.93 7.92 -12.57
N PHE A 207 2.52 8.08 -13.82
CA PHE A 207 1.91 7.05 -14.65
C PHE A 207 2.72 6.92 -15.93
N LEU A 208 3.38 5.78 -16.12
CA LEU A 208 4.19 5.51 -17.30
C LEU A 208 3.43 4.59 -18.24
N GLU A 209 3.12 5.10 -19.42
CA GLU A 209 2.43 4.38 -20.49
C GLU A 209 3.30 4.22 -21.71
N ASP A 210 3.07 3.15 -22.46
CA ASP A 210 3.70 2.90 -23.74
C ASP A 210 2.67 2.55 -24.83
N THR A 211 3.14 2.08 -25.96
CA THR A 211 2.35 1.84 -27.17
C THR A 211 1.48 0.58 -27.09
N GLY A 212 1.75 -0.33 -26.14
CA GLY A 212 0.97 -1.55 -25.94
C GLY A 212 -0.50 -1.29 -25.64
N ARG A 213 -1.32 -2.33 -25.90
CA ARG A 213 -2.78 -2.23 -25.75
C ARG A 213 -3.27 -2.33 -24.30
N VAL A 214 -2.46 -2.82 -23.38
CA VAL A 214 -2.80 -2.89 -21.96
C VAL A 214 -1.78 -2.12 -21.14
N THR A 215 -2.23 -1.13 -20.38
CA THR A 215 -1.41 -0.54 -19.31
C THR A 215 -1.93 -1.03 -17.96
N TYR A 216 -1.03 -1.55 -17.13
CA TYR A 216 -1.38 -2.14 -15.84
C TYR A 216 -0.72 -1.38 -14.69
N TYR A 217 -1.51 -0.61 -13.96
CA TYR A 217 -1.08 0.16 -12.79
C TYR A 217 -1.30 -0.63 -11.52
N THR A 218 -0.29 -0.71 -10.67
CA THR A 218 -0.37 -1.30 -9.33
C THR A 218 -0.19 -0.21 -8.28
N MET A 219 -1.18 -0.04 -7.43
CA MET A 219 -1.20 0.95 -6.34
C MET A 219 -1.45 0.22 -5.03
N GLY A 220 -0.37 -0.08 -4.31
CA GLY A 220 -0.43 -0.74 -3.02
C GLY A 220 0.01 0.20 -1.90
N ILE A 221 -0.69 0.15 -0.76
CA ILE A 221 -0.33 0.89 0.45
C ILE A 221 -0.31 -0.07 1.63
N ASN A 222 0.85 -0.23 2.26
CA ASN A 222 1.00 -1.08 3.44
C ASN A 222 -0.06 -0.73 4.50
N GLY A 223 -0.89 -1.70 4.85
CA GLY A 223 -1.93 -1.54 5.85
C GLY A 223 -3.27 -0.99 5.33
N ALA A 224 -3.41 -0.70 4.02
CA ALA A 224 -4.66 -0.21 3.44
C ALA A 224 -5.82 -1.19 3.63
N ARG A 225 -7.03 -0.66 3.79
CA ARG A 225 -8.26 -1.41 4.05
C ARG A 225 -9.35 -1.01 3.07
N LEU A 226 -10.27 -1.93 2.80
CA LEU A 226 -11.45 -1.66 1.98
C LEU A 226 -12.24 -0.45 2.48
N ARG A 227 -12.47 -0.38 3.80
CA ARG A 227 -13.25 0.69 4.42
C ARG A 227 -12.64 2.08 4.28
N ASP A 228 -11.33 2.17 4.09
CA ASP A 228 -10.65 3.47 3.95
C ASP A 228 -10.84 4.04 2.54
N LEU A 229 -11.02 3.18 1.52
CA LEU A 229 -11.12 3.60 0.12
C LEU A 229 -12.25 4.59 -0.15
N PRO A 230 -13.52 4.36 0.29
CA PRO A 230 -14.61 5.31 0.07
C PRO A 230 -14.43 6.66 0.76
N THR A 231 -13.54 6.75 1.77
CA THR A 231 -13.32 7.96 2.56
C THR A 231 -12.28 8.89 1.97
N LEU A 232 -11.56 8.47 0.92
CA LEU A 232 -10.54 9.27 0.28
C LEU A 232 -11.17 10.46 -0.47
N PRO A 233 -10.86 11.72 -0.08
CA PRO A 233 -11.58 12.90 -0.57
C PRO A 233 -11.43 13.12 -2.08
N LEU A 234 -10.28 12.76 -2.67
CA LEU A 234 -9.98 12.90 -4.09
C LEU A 234 -10.14 11.61 -4.90
N LEU A 235 -10.70 10.53 -4.31
CA LEU A 235 -10.83 9.24 -5.01
C LEU A 235 -11.59 9.37 -6.32
N LYS A 236 -12.79 9.96 -6.27
CA LYS A 236 -13.65 10.06 -7.46
C LYS A 236 -13.03 10.94 -8.53
N GLU A 237 -12.39 12.03 -8.12
CA GLU A 237 -11.75 12.96 -9.04
C GLU A 237 -10.54 12.31 -9.72
N SER A 238 -9.66 11.65 -8.93
CA SER A 238 -8.50 10.95 -9.48
C SER A 238 -8.87 9.82 -10.44
N LEU A 239 -9.94 9.07 -10.14
CA LEU A 239 -10.48 8.04 -11.05
C LEU A 239 -10.99 8.65 -12.36
N ARG A 240 -11.70 9.80 -12.29
CA ARG A 240 -12.16 10.51 -13.51
C ARG A 240 -11.01 11.05 -14.35
N LEU A 241 -9.90 11.46 -13.72
CA LEU A 241 -8.72 11.94 -14.43
C LEU A 241 -7.97 10.80 -15.13
N LEU A 242 -7.84 9.63 -14.48
CA LEU A 242 -7.14 8.48 -15.06
C LEU A 242 -8.00 7.71 -16.06
N GLN A 243 -9.33 7.64 -15.87
CA GLN A 243 -10.27 6.88 -16.69
C GLN A 243 -9.83 5.41 -16.88
N PRO A 244 -9.66 4.61 -15.79
CA PRO A 244 -9.39 3.19 -15.95
C PRO A 244 -10.60 2.47 -16.55
N ASP A 245 -10.34 1.50 -17.43
CA ASP A 245 -11.35 0.62 -17.99
C ASP A 245 -11.72 -0.51 -17.01
N LEU A 246 -10.73 -0.97 -16.24
CA LEU A 246 -10.87 -2.02 -15.23
C LEU A 246 -10.24 -1.56 -13.92
N VAL A 247 -10.97 -1.69 -12.82
CA VAL A 247 -10.43 -1.55 -11.46
C VAL A 247 -10.40 -2.91 -10.78
N VAL A 248 -9.21 -3.37 -10.37
CA VAL A 248 -9.01 -4.56 -9.54
C VAL A 248 -8.91 -4.13 -8.08
N ILE A 249 -9.74 -4.70 -7.22
CA ILE A 249 -9.73 -4.47 -5.77
C ILE A 249 -9.10 -5.68 -5.09
N ASP A 250 -7.81 -5.58 -4.71
CA ASP A 250 -7.04 -6.61 -3.97
C ASP A 250 -6.78 -6.13 -2.53
N LEU A 251 -7.88 -5.93 -1.80
CA LEU A 251 -7.94 -5.46 -0.41
C LEU A 251 -8.77 -6.41 0.45
N GLY A 252 -8.68 -6.27 1.77
CA GLY A 252 -9.48 -7.02 2.74
C GLY A 252 -8.66 -7.78 3.77
N THR A 253 -7.37 -8.05 3.49
CA THR A 253 -6.48 -8.68 4.47
C THR A 253 -6.43 -7.89 5.78
N ASN A 254 -6.25 -6.56 5.69
CA ASN A 254 -6.15 -5.70 6.87
C ASN A 254 -7.50 -5.48 7.57
N ASP A 255 -8.61 -5.50 6.84
CA ASP A 255 -9.96 -5.45 7.40
C ASP A 255 -10.22 -6.68 8.27
N LEU A 256 -9.88 -7.86 7.77
CA LEU A 256 -10.04 -9.13 8.48
C LEU A 256 -8.97 -9.36 9.56
N TYR A 257 -7.76 -8.83 9.39
CA TYR A 257 -6.70 -8.89 10.41
C TYR A 257 -7.07 -8.07 11.64
N GLY A 258 -7.61 -6.88 11.48
CA GLY A 258 -8.07 -6.00 12.56
C GLY A 258 -9.39 -6.42 13.20
N LEU A 259 -10.25 -7.14 12.47
CA LEU A 259 -11.64 -7.51 12.86
C LEU A 259 -12.55 -6.33 13.22
N ASP A 260 -12.22 -5.14 12.77
CA ASP A 260 -13.05 -3.97 13.02
C ASP A 260 -14.39 -4.11 12.25
N GLY A 261 -15.47 -4.39 12.98
CA GLY A 261 -16.80 -4.64 12.40
C GLY A 261 -17.05 -6.09 11.96
N GLY A 262 -16.06 -6.99 12.09
CA GLY A 262 -16.19 -8.41 11.74
C GLY A 262 -16.56 -8.65 10.26
N LEU A 263 -17.21 -9.77 9.98
CA LEU A 263 -17.61 -10.14 8.61
C LEU A 263 -18.66 -9.20 8.01
N VAL A 264 -19.55 -8.63 8.84
CA VAL A 264 -20.51 -7.62 8.39
C VAL A 264 -19.80 -6.34 7.97
N GLY A 265 -18.82 -5.88 8.74
CA GLY A 265 -17.99 -4.73 8.38
C GLY A 265 -17.22 -4.95 7.08
N TYR A 266 -16.66 -6.14 6.87
CA TYR A 266 -16.01 -6.51 5.61
C TYR A 266 -16.97 -6.45 4.41
N LYS A 267 -18.19 -7.01 4.54
CA LYS A 267 -19.22 -6.97 3.50
C LYS A 267 -19.55 -5.52 3.11
N LEU A 268 -19.90 -4.69 4.12
CA LEU A 268 -20.29 -3.31 3.89
C LEU A 268 -19.15 -2.48 3.28
N ALA A 269 -17.91 -2.71 3.71
CA ALA A 269 -16.75 -2.02 3.16
C ALA A 269 -16.51 -2.38 1.68
N LEU A 270 -16.67 -3.66 1.32
CA LEU A 270 -16.53 -4.11 -0.06
C LEU A 270 -17.62 -3.52 -0.96
N GLU A 271 -18.89 -3.54 -0.51
CA GLU A 271 -20.00 -2.92 -1.23
C GLU A 271 -19.78 -1.42 -1.42
N ALA A 272 -19.37 -0.71 -0.36
CA ALA A 272 -19.11 0.73 -0.43
C ALA A 272 -17.94 1.08 -1.36
N ALA A 273 -16.87 0.28 -1.40
CA ALA A 273 -15.76 0.45 -2.31
C ALA A 273 -16.22 0.33 -3.78
N ILE A 274 -16.94 -0.72 -4.12
CA ILE A 274 -17.51 -0.94 -5.46
C ILE A 274 -18.42 0.22 -5.87
N ASP A 275 -19.36 0.59 -5.00
CA ASP A 275 -20.33 1.66 -5.29
C ASP A 275 -19.64 3.03 -5.47
N THR A 276 -18.57 3.29 -4.69
CA THR A 276 -17.84 4.55 -4.81
C THR A 276 -17.08 4.64 -6.12
N ILE A 277 -16.46 3.54 -6.58
CA ILE A 277 -15.78 3.48 -7.87
C ILE A 277 -16.79 3.68 -9.01
N ARG A 278 -17.94 3.01 -8.99
CA ARG A 278 -19.00 3.17 -10.01
C ARG A 278 -19.60 4.57 -10.04
N LYS A 279 -19.74 5.22 -8.89
CA LYS A 279 -20.15 6.63 -8.81
C LYS A 279 -19.12 7.61 -9.41
N ALA A 280 -17.87 7.21 -9.50
CA ALA A 280 -16.83 8.01 -10.14
C ALA A 280 -16.83 7.80 -11.67
N ILE A 281 -16.95 6.55 -12.12
CA ILE A 281 -16.92 6.14 -13.52
C ILE A 281 -18.03 5.12 -13.74
N SER A 282 -19.10 5.50 -14.45
CA SER A 282 -20.27 4.64 -14.71
C SER A 282 -19.92 3.40 -15.55
N GLU A 283 -19.01 3.56 -16.48
CA GLU A 283 -18.61 2.56 -17.48
C GLU A 283 -17.36 1.75 -17.08
N VAL A 284 -17.03 1.63 -15.78
CA VAL A 284 -15.88 0.88 -15.32
C VAL A 284 -16.24 -0.58 -15.03
N ASP A 285 -15.42 -1.52 -15.53
CA ASP A 285 -15.49 -2.90 -15.07
C ASP A 285 -14.72 -3.03 -13.75
N ILE A 286 -15.20 -3.90 -12.86
CA ILE A 286 -14.58 -4.13 -11.55
C ILE A 286 -14.32 -5.62 -11.38
N LEU A 287 -13.11 -5.95 -10.89
CA LEU A 287 -12.72 -7.28 -10.49
C LEU A 287 -12.30 -7.25 -9.02
N VAL A 288 -12.96 -8.05 -8.20
CA VAL A 288 -12.62 -8.21 -6.78
C VAL A 288 -11.73 -9.44 -6.62
N THR A 289 -10.72 -9.39 -5.75
CA THR A 289 -9.98 -10.58 -5.33
C THR A 289 -10.36 -10.98 -3.91
N THR A 290 -10.44 -12.27 -3.62
CA THR A 290 -10.58 -12.72 -2.24
C THR A 290 -9.24 -12.63 -1.52
N PRO A 291 -9.19 -12.21 -0.23
CA PRO A 291 -7.97 -12.28 0.56
C PRO A 291 -7.47 -13.73 0.62
N MET A 292 -6.17 -13.94 0.35
CA MET A 292 -5.57 -15.25 0.53
C MET A 292 -5.52 -15.63 2.02
N SER A 293 -5.29 -16.92 2.32
CA SER A 293 -5.10 -17.37 3.70
C SER A 293 -3.95 -16.62 4.38
N PHE A 294 -4.17 -16.24 5.64
CA PHE A 294 -3.15 -15.64 6.50
C PHE A 294 -3.41 -16.02 7.97
N TYR A 295 -2.40 -15.82 8.82
CA TYR A 295 -2.49 -16.10 10.24
C TYR A 295 -2.45 -14.79 11.03
N ARG A 296 -3.24 -14.71 12.09
CA ARG A 296 -3.23 -13.62 13.05
C ARG A 296 -2.53 -14.08 14.32
N ARG A 297 -1.39 -13.43 14.65
CA ARG A 297 -0.58 -13.83 15.82
C ARG A 297 -0.26 -15.34 15.82
N MET A 298 0.16 -15.85 14.67
CA MET A 298 0.51 -17.27 14.43
C MET A 298 -0.65 -18.26 14.60
N ARG A 299 -1.90 -17.80 14.52
CA ARG A 299 -3.10 -18.67 14.51
C ARG A 299 -3.87 -18.47 13.20
N PRO A 300 -4.42 -19.53 12.61
CA PRO A 300 -5.29 -19.42 11.45
C PRO A 300 -6.45 -18.45 11.74
N VAL A 301 -6.88 -17.72 10.73
CA VAL A 301 -8.03 -16.83 10.81
C VAL A 301 -9.27 -17.57 10.32
N PRO A 302 -10.18 -18.00 11.21
CA PRO A 302 -11.32 -18.84 10.84
C PRO A 302 -12.33 -18.10 9.96
N GLU A 303 -12.36 -16.78 10.02
CA GLU A 303 -13.29 -15.94 9.28
C GLU A 303 -13.00 -15.89 7.76
N LEU A 304 -11.83 -16.31 7.30
CA LEU A 304 -11.42 -16.21 5.88
C LEU A 304 -12.33 -16.97 4.93
N LYS A 305 -12.79 -18.17 5.32
CA LYS A 305 -13.73 -18.96 4.49
C LYS A 305 -15.06 -18.22 4.32
N ALA A 306 -15.60 -17.66 5.39
CA ALA A 306 -16.82 -16.87 5.33
C ALA A 306 -16.62 -15.55 4.56
N ALA A 307 -15.46 -14.90 4.70
CA ALA A 307 -15.13 -13.71 3.93
C ALA A 307 -15.07 -13.99 2.42
N SER A 308 -14.51 -15.13 1.99
CA SER A 308 -14.56 -15.53 0.57
C SER A 308 -15.98 -15.75 0.09
N GLN A 309 -16.85 -16.38 0.88
CA GLN A 309 -18.26 -16.54 0.54
C GLN A 309 -18.98 -15.19 0.42
N ILE A 310 -18.68 -14.24 1.33
CA ILE A 310 -19.20 -12.88 1.28
C ILE A 310 -18.73 -12.19 0.00
N ALA A 311 -17.45 -12.27 -0.35
CA ALA A 311 -16.91 -11.65 -1.55
C ALA A 311 -17.60 -12.20 -2.82
N ARG A 312 -17.82 -13.53 -2.91
CA ARG A 312 -18.58 -14.16 -4.00
C ARG A 312 -20.01 -13.63 -4.07
N TRP A 313 -20.70 -13.58 -2.92
CA TRP A 313 -22.06 -13.07 -2.85
C TRP A 313 -22.13 -11.61 -3.29
N VAL A 314 -21.24 -10.74 -2.76
CA VAL A 314 -21.18 -9.32 -3.15
C VAL A 314 -20.90 -9.18 -4.65
N ALA A 315 -19.96 -9.98 -5.20
CA ALA A 315 -19.65 -9.95 -6.63
C ALA A 315 -20.90 -10.22 -7.49
N VAL A 316 -21.71 -11.21 -7.13
CA VAL A 316 -23.00 -11.51 -7.79
C VAL A 316 -23.97 -10.34 -7.65
N GLN A 317 -24.19 -9.84 -6.42
CA GLN A 317 -25.15 -8.76 -6.15
C GLN A 317 -24.76 -7.45 -6.86
N LYS A 318 -23.47 -7.18 -6.92
CA LYS A 318 -22.92 -5.97 -7.54
C LYS A 318 -22.57 -6.15 -9.01
N GLN A 319 -22.75 -7.36 -9.58
CA GLN A 319 -22.41 -7.65 -10.97
C GLN A 319 -20.96 -7.24 -11.31
N VAL A 320 -20.01 -7.77 -10.56
CA VAL A 320 -18.57 -7.59 -10.76
C VAL A 320 -17.87 -8.92 -10.88
N ALA A 321 -16.74 -8.98 -11.60
CA ALA A 321 -15.93 -10.17 -11.68
C ALA A 321 -15.23 -10.47 -10.35
N LEU A 322 -14.90 -11.74 -10.10
CA LEU A 322 -14.22 -12.17 -8.89
C LEU A 322 -13.09 -13.14 -9.23
N TRP A 323 -11.89 -12.87 -8.70
CA TRP A 323 -10.81 -13.84 -8.65
C TRP A 323 -10.71 -14.46 -7.25
N ASP A 324 -11.03 -15.75 -7.14
CA ASP A 324 -11.04 -16.45 -5.85
C ASP A 324 -9.63 -16.96 -5.48
N ALA A 325 -8.77 -16.02 -5.12
CA ALA A 325 -7.42 -16.30 -4.68
C ALA A 325 -7.39 -17.22 -3.45
N ALA A 326 -8.34 -17.09 -2.53
CA ALA A 326 -8.40 -17.92 -1.32
C ALA A 326 -8.53 -19.41 -1.65
N SER A 327 -9.44 -19.77 -2.57
CA SER A 327 -9.64 -21.16 -2.97
C SER A 327 -8.46 -21.71 -3.77
N LEU A 328 -7.88 -20.89 -4.65
CA LEU A 328 -6.75 -21.29 -5.51
C LEU A 328 -5.46 -21.48 -4.72
N LEU A 329 -5.13 -20.53 -3.85
CA LEU A 329 -3.84 -20.49 -3.16
C LEU A 329 -3.81 -21.37 -1.91
N GLY A 330 -4.97 -21.72 -1.35
CA GLY A 330 -5.09 -22.58 -0.17
C GLY A 330 -4.43 -21.97 1.07
N ASP A 331 -3.92 -22.81 1.97
CA ASP A 331 -3.33 -22.37 3.24
C ASP A 331 -1.91 -21.83 3.05
N ILE A 332 -1.65 -20.63 3.56
CA ILE A 332 -0.32 -19.98 3.57
C ILE A 332 0.75 -20.83 4.24
N LYS A 333 0.38 -21.76 5.14
CA LYS A 333 1.31 -22.71 5.75
C LYS A 333 1.99 -23.59 4.69
N SER A 334 1.25 -24.06 3.70
CA SER A 334 1.81 -24.82 2.58
C SER A 334 2.81 -23.99 1.77
N TRP A 335 2.49 -22.72 1.52
CA TRP A 335 3.40 -21.77 0.87
C TRP A 335 4.64 -21.51 1.71
N ARG A 336 4.50 -21.45 3.03
CA ARG A 336 5.62 -21.30 3.96
C ARG A 336 6.57 -22.50 3.91
N LEU A 337 6.03 -23.72 3.89
CA LEU A 337 6.81 -24.95 3.77
C LEU A 337 7.53 -25.03 2.42
N ALA A 338 6.92 -24.53 1.35
CA ALA A 338 7.53 -24.42 0.02
C ALA A 338 8.55 -23.27 -0.13
N GLY A 339 8.82 -22.48 0.92
CA GLY A 339 9.73 -21.33 0.87
C GLY A 339 9.18 -20.12 0.12
N LEU A 340 7.85 -20.04 -0.08
CA LEU A 340 7.17 -19.00 -0.84
C LEU A 340 6.52 -17.93 0.05
N ALA A 341 6.28 -18.21 1.35
CA ALA A 341 5.70 -17.28 2.29
C ALA A 341 6.68 -16.84 3.38
N HIS A 342 6.48 -15.62 3.85
CA HIS A 342 7.27 -15.00 4.92
C HIS A 342 6.96 -15.66 6.29
N PRO A 343 7.91 -15.68 7.25
CA PRO A 343 7.69 -16.23 8.59
C PRO A 343 6.52 -15.61 9.38
N ASP A 344 6.09 -14.39 9.05
CA ASP A 344 4.96 -13.72 9.70
C ASP A 344 3.60 -14.36 9.40
N MET A 345 3.56 -15.30 8.45
CA MET A 345 2.33 -16.01 8.03
C MET A 345 1.22 -15.07 7.50
N VAL A 346 1.60 -13.92 6.99
CA VAL A 346 0.72 -12.93 6.34
C VAL A 346 1.20 -12.65 4.92
N HIS A 347 2.48 -12.35 4.78
CA HIS A 347 3.08 -11.94 3.52
C HIS A 347 3.73 -13.10 2.77
N LEU A 348 3.80 -12.95 1.46
CA LEU A 348 4.60 -13.84 0.63
C LEU A 348 6.04 -13.32 0.50
N LEU A 349 6.97 -14.18 0.15
CA LEU A 349 8.27 -13.81 -0.37
C LEU A 349 8.17 -13.46 -1.85
N SER A 350 9.20 -12.82 -2.43
CA SER A 350 9.19 -12.43 -3.84
C SER A 350 8.82 -13.56 -4.81
N PRO A 351 9.33 -14.82 -4.67
CA PRO A 351 8.89 -15.92 -5.53
C PRO A 351 7.40 -16.27 -5.35
N GLY A 352 6.86 -16.13 -4.14
CA GLY A 352 5.44 -16.35 -3.87
C GLY A 352 4.56 -15.30 -4.52
N TYR A 353 4.90 -14.01 -4.40
CA TYR A 353 4.19 -12.95 -5.11
C TYR A 353 4.29 -13.10 -6.63
N ALA A 354 5.44 -13.51 -7.15
CA ALA A 354 5.60 -13.77 -8.57
C ALA A 354 4.65 -14.88 -9.04
N HIS A 355 4.57 -15.98 -8.29
CA HIS A 355 3.65 -17.07 -8.59
C HIS A 355 2.18 -16.63 -8.52
N LYS A 356 1.78 -15.89 -7.46
CA LYS A 356 0.43 -15.30 -7.35
C LYS A 356 0.09 -14.44 -8.56
N GLY A 357 1.04 -13.60 -9.02
CA GLY A 357 0.86 -12.75 -10.21
C GLY A 357 0.67 -13.53 -11.50
N GLN A 358 1.43 -14.62 -11.68
CA GLN A 358 1.29 -15.51 -12.84
C GLN A 358 -0.07 -16.22 -12.86
N LEU A 359 -0.56 -16.66 -11.71
CA LEU A 359 -1.89 -17.30 -11.59
C LEU A 359 -3.01 -16.30 -11.89
N PHE A 360 -2.92 -15.06 -11.37
CA PHE A 360 -3.89 -14.02 -11.70
C PHE A 360 -3.93 -13.72 -13.20
N ALA A 361 -2.76 -13.49 -13.81
CA ALA A 361 -2.67 -13.22 -15.24
C ALA A 361 -3.22 -14.38 -16.08
N ARG A 362 -2.95 -15.62 -15.65
CA ARG A 362 -3.49 -16.83 -16.30
C ARG A 362 -5.01 -16.86 -16.25
N ALA A 363 -5.62 -16.60 -15.08
CA ALA A 363 -7.07 -16.56 -14.93
C ALA A 363 -7.70 -15.48 -15.83
N PHE A 364 -7.11 -14.29 -15.89
CA PHE A 364 -7.59 -13.19 -16.75
C PHE A 364 -7.50 -13.56 -18.23
N LEU A 365 -6.36 -14.12 -18.67
CA LEU A 365 -6.15 -14.56 -20.06
C LEU A 365 -7.05 -15.72 -20.45
N HIS A 366 -7.35 -16.63 -19.53
CA HIS A 366 -8.30 -17.71 -19.75
C HIS A 366 -9.73 -17.17 -19.94
N GLY A 367 -10.16 -16.19 -19.15
CA GLY A 367 -11.43 -15.50 -19.37
C GLY A 367 -11.50 -14.82 -20.76
N TYR A 368 -10.42 -14.17 -21.18
CA TYR A 368 -10.33 -13.59 -22.52
C TYR A 368 -10.40 -14.68 -23.62
N TRP A 369 -9.72 -15.80 -23.42
CA TRP A 369 -9.79 -16.94 -24.36
C TRP A 369 -11.22 -17.50 -24.44
N LYS A 370 -11.91 -17.74 -23.30
CA LYS A 370 -13.33 -18.14 -23.27
C LYS A 370 -14.20 -17.20 -24.09
N TYR A 371 -13.96 -15.89 -23.97
CA TYR A 371 -14.65 -14.91 -24.80
C TYR A 371 -14.41 -15.14 -26.30
N LEU A 372 -13.16 -15.33 -26.72
CA LEU A 372 -12.80 -15.49 -28.13
C LEU A 372 -13.43 -16.74 -28.77
N VAL A 373 -13.59 -17.81 -28.01
CA VAL A 373 -14.21 -19.07 -28.47
C VAL A 373 -15.72 -19.16 -28.23
N GLY A 374 -16.34 -18.08 -27.71
CA GLY A 374 -17.77 -18.03 -27.41
C GLY A 374 -18.23 -18.85 -26.21
N HIS A 375 -17.32 -19.23 -25.30
CA HIS A 375 -17.59 -20.05 -24.12
C HIS A 375 -17.69 -19.26 -22.82
N LEU A 376 -18.03 -17.95 -22.85
CA LEU A 376 -18.32 -17.22 -21.62
C LEU A 376 -19.64 -17.70 -21.02
N THR A 377 -19.59 -18.15 -19.78
CA THR A 377 -20.79 -18.55 -19.02
C THR A 377 -21.65 -17.33 -18.67
N ASN A 378 -22.97 -17.55 -18.57
CA ASN A 378 -23.87 -16.53 -18.10
C ASN A 378 -23.57 -16.21 -16.63
N PRO A 379 -23.27 -14.95 -16.25
CA PRO A 379 -22.97 -14.59 -14.86
C PRO A 379 -24.08 -14.96 -13.87
N GLN A 380 -25.33 -14.95 -14.32
CA GLN A 380 -26.48 -15.34 -13.48
C GLN A 380 -26.50 -16.82 -13.17
N GLU A 381 -25.99 -17.66 -14.05
CA GLU A 381 -25.90 -19.10 -13.83
C GLU A 381 -24.76 -19.44 -12.87
N GLU A 382 -23.59 -18.83 -13.06
CA GLU A 382 -22.47 -18.95 -12.12
C GLU A 382 -22.81 -18.47 -10.70
N GLY A 383 -23.63 -17.42 -10.58
CA GLY A 383 -24.00 -16.80 -9.29
C GLY A 383 -25.11 -17.53 -8.51
N ARG A 384 -25.90 -18.40 -9.15
CA ARG A 384 -27.08 -19.04 -8.51
C ARG A 384 -26.75 -19.94 -7.32
N GLN A 385 -25.51 -20.39 -7.17
CA GLN A 385 -25.09 -21.30 -6.10
C GLN A 385 -24.54 -20.58 -4.86
N VAL A 386 -24.52 -19.23 -4.83
CA VAL A 386 -23.93 -18.47 -3.73
C VAL A 386 -25.01 -18.01 -2.75
N THR A 387 -25.14 -18.74 -1.63
CA THR A 387 -26.04 -18.36 -0.52
C THR A 387 -25.22 -17.88 0.68
N LEU A 388 -25.70 -16.81 1.33
CA LEU A 388 -25.15 -16.37 2.63
C LEU A 388 -26.08 -16.83 3.74
N PRO A 389 -25.52 -17.19 4.94
CA PRO A 389 -26.34 -17.39 6.12
C PRO A 389 -27.15 -16.13 6.46
N ASP A 390 -28.40 -16.30 6.91
CA ASP A 390 -29.31 -15.19 7.27
C ASP A 390 -28.70 -14.21 8.25
N SER A 391 -27.86 -14.68 9.19
CA SER A 391 -27.14 -13.84 10.15
C SER A 391 -26.19 -12.81 9.51
N LEU A 392 -25.75 -13.07 8.28
CA LEU A 392 -24.89 -12.15 7.49
C LEU A 392 -25.70 -11.28 6.52
N LEU A 393 -26.97 -11.59 6.30
CA LEU A 393 -27.88 -10.80 5.47
C LEU A 393 -28.56 -9.67 6.24
N VAL A 394 -28.69 -9.78 7.56
CA VAL A 394 -29.33 -8.76 8.38
C VAL A 394 -28.42 -7.53 8.50
N VAL A 395 -28.72 -6.53 7.70
CA VAL A 395 -28.18 -5.18 7.87
C VAL A 395 -28.93 -4.55 9.05
N ARG A 396 -28.33 -4.52 10.23
CA ARG A 396 -28.73 -3.51 11.21
C ARG A 396 -28.39 -2.16 10.59
N ALA A 397 -29.41 -1.35 10.33
CA ALA A 397 -29.24 0.01 9.85
C ALA A 397 -28.23 0.70 10.78
N ILE A 398 -27.08 1.07 10.24
CA ILE A 398 -26.15 1.95 10.93
C ILE A 398 -26.90 3.28 11.02
N PRO A 399 -27.13 3.85 12.21
CA PRO A 399 -27.76 5.16 12.30
C PRO A 399 -26.93 6.13 11.44
N PRO A 400 -27.56 7.01 10.66
CA PRO A 400 -26.84 7.96 9.84
C PRO A 400 -25.90 8.76 10.73
N THR A 401 -24.66 8.92 10.30
CA THR A 401 -23.68 9.79 10.96
C THR A 401 -24.33 11.16 11.11
N PRO A 402 -24.42 11.74 12.34
CA PRO A 402 -25.06 13.03 12.54
C PRO A 402 -24.38 14.07 11.63
N THR A 403 -25.15 14.74 10.80
CA THR A 403 -24.66 15.88 10.01
C THR A 403 -24.34 17.03 10.97
N LEU A 404 -23.33 17.84 10.65
CA LEU A 404 -22.91 19.02 11.44
C LEU A 404 -24.06 19.98 11.80
N SER A 405 -25.17 19.95 11.07
CA SER A 405 -26.38 20.75 11.34
C SER A 405 -27.22 20.23 12.51
N GLN A 406 -27.02 19.00 12.98
CA GLN A 406 -27.73 18.44 14.13
C GLN A 406 -27.09 18.79 15.48
N TRP A 407 -25.92 19.47 15.46
CA TRP A 407 -25.25 20.02 16.65
C TRP A 407 -25.62 21.48 16.95
N ALA A 408 -26.44 22.13 16.13
CA ALA A 408 -26.91 23.48 16.36
C ALA A 408 -28.34 23.44 16.93
N GLY A 409 -28.40 23.43 18.26
CA GLY A 409 -29.45 24.07 19.01
C GLY A 409 -30.73 23.32 19.30
N THR A 410 -30.80 22.65 20.44
CA THR A 410 -32.00 22.72 21.29
C THR A 410 -31.57 23.26 22.66
N PRO A 411 -32.26 24.28 23.22
CA PRO A 411 -31.90 24.82 24.52
C PRO A 411 -32.25 23.77 25.61
N ALA A 412 -31.26 23.45 26.42
CA ALA A 412 -31.39 22.54 27.53
C ALA A 412 -32.39 23.08 28.55
N SER A 413 -33.46 22.34 28.75
CA SER A 413 -34.29 22.43 29.96
C SER A 413 -33.45 22.03 31.19
N ALA A 414 -33.49 22.86 32.20
CA ALA A 414 -32.73 22.76 33.42
C ALA A 414 -32.94 21.43 34.17
N ALA A 415 -31.91 20.61 34.22
CA ALA A 415 -31.72 19.56 35.20
C ALA A 415 -30.50 19.93 36.06
N SER A 416 -30.65 19.88 37.36
CA SER A 416 -29.67 20.28 38.36
C SER A 416 -28.29 19.67 38.20
N PRO A 417 -27.21 20.38 38.53
CA PRO A 417 -25.85 19.93 38.30
C PRO A 417 -25.47 18.80 39.27
N GLN A 418 -25.33 17.59 38.75
CA GLN A 418 -24.51 16.59 39.43
C GLN A 418 -23.04 17.00 39.21
N THR A 419 -22.39 17.35 40.29
CA THR A 419 -20.96 17.65 40.34
C THR A 419 -20.16 16.39 39.99
N TYR A 420 -19.74 16.32 38.74
CA TYR A 420 -18.72 15.36 38.28
C TYR A 420 -17.36 15.93 38.70
N ALA A 421 -16.71 15.31 39.67
CA ALA A 421 -15.31 15.62 39.95
C ALA A 421 -14.46 15.24 38.72
N PRO A 422 -13.55 16.13 38.25
CA PRO A 422 -12.69 15.78 37.13
C PRO A 422 -11.84 14.56 37.48
N PRO A 423 -11.65 13.61 36.55
CA PRO A 423 -10.77 12.46 36.76
C PRO A 423 -9.36 12.97 37.09
N LYS A 424 -8.73 12.42 38.12
CA LYS A 424 -7.35 12.72 38.50
C LYS A 424 -6.43 12.49 37.27
N PRO A 425 -5.45 13.39 37.02
CA PRO A 425 -4.56 13.23 35.89
C PRO A 425 -3.82 11.89 35.97
N THR A 426 -3.87 11.14 34.86
CA THR A 426 -3.29 9.79 34.75
C THR A 426 -1.82 9.84 34.31
N TYR A 427 -1.12 10.95 34.57
CA TYR A 427 0.29 11.11 34.25
C TYR A 427 1.07 11.78 35.37
N LEU A 428 2.38 11.50 35.41
CA LEU A 428 3.37 12.21 36.23
C LEU A 428 4.11 13.20 35.35
N LEU A 429 4.54 14.34 35.93
CA LEU A 429 5.41 15.29 35.21
C LEU A 429 6.88 14.98 35.52
N HIS A 430 7.69 14.86 34.44
CA HIS A 430 9.14 14.69 34.54
C HIS A 430 9.86 15.82 33.80
N LYS A 431 10.76 16.54 34.49
CA LYS A 431 11.63 17.54 33.86
C LYS A 431 12.93 16.86 33.44
N VAL A 432 13.18 16.83 32.13
CA VAL A 432 14.36 16.19 31.55
C VAL A 432 15.64 16.84 32.08
N ARG A 433 16.56 16.03 32.60
CA ARG A 433 17.88 16.47 33.07
C ARG A 433 18.91 16.40 31.95
N PRO A 434 20.01 17.14 32.03
CA PRO A 434 21.11 17.01 31.07
C PRO A 434 21.57 15.53 30.97
N GLY A 435 21.68 15.01 29.75
CA GLY A 435 22.09 13.62 29.48
C GLY A 435 21.00 12.56 29.55
N GLU A 436 19.76 12.88 29.98
CA GLU A 436 18.69 11.92 29.94
C GLU A 436 18.14 11.70 28.52
N THR A 437 17.74 10.48 28.25
CA THR A 437 17.09 10.06 26.99
C THR A 437 15.66 9.56 27.29
N LEU A 438 14.79 9.55 26.27
CA LEU A 438 13.46 8.95 26.43
C LEU A 438 13.52 7.50 26.91
N SER A 439 14.56 6.75 26.51
CA SER A 439 14.75 5.36 26.94
C SER A 439 15.10 5.26 28.41
N SER A 440 15.99 6.12 28.93
CA SER A 440 16.33 6.13 30.35
C SER A 440 15.16 6.60 31.23
N ILE A 441 14.37 7.55 30.74
CA ILE A 441 13.15 8.03 31.43
C ILE A 441 12.08 6.93 31.44
N ALA A 442 11.85 6.28 30.28
CA ALA A 442 10.90 5.18 30.16
C ALA A 442 11.22 4.02 31.11
N GLN A 443 12.49 3.65 31.20
CA GLN A 443 12.99 2.61 32.12
C GLN A 443 12.78 3.01 33.60
N ARG A 444 13.06 4.26 33.96
CA ARG A 444 12.87 4.80 35.33
C ARG A 444 11.41 4.71 35.80
N TYR A 445 10.46 4.98 34.89
CA TYR A 445 9.04 5.02 35.24
C TYR A 445 8.29 3.73 34.88
N GLY A 446 8.98 2.71 34.38
CA GLY A 446 8.37 1.42 34.02
C GLY A 446 7.36 1.49 32.88
N VAL A 447 7.53 2.44 31.97
CA VAL A 447 6.65 2.66 30.80
C VAL A 447 7.42 2.50 29.49
N SER A 448 6.73 2.32 28.38
CA SER A 448 7.42 2.25 27.08
C SER A 448 7.77 3.66 26.56
N VAL A 449 8.84 3.77 25.76
CA VAL A 449 9.22 5.00 25.07
C VAL A 449 8.03 5.52 24.22
N GLN A 450 7.34 4.61 23.54
CA GLN A 450 6.18 4.94 22.71
C GLN A 450 5.00 5.49 23.55
N ALA A 451 4.84 5.04 24.79
CA ALA A 451 3.82 5.60 25.68
C ALA A 451 4.14 7.05 26.06
N ILE A 452 5.40 7.35 26.36
CA ILE A 452 5.85 8.73 26.63
C ILE A 452 5.70 9.58 25.37
N GLN A 453 6.11 9.09 24.21
CA GLN A 453 5.99 9.81 22.93
C GLN A 453 4.53 10.17 22.62
N ARG A 454 3.63 9.22 22.74
CA ARG A 454 2.19 9.41 22.49
C ARG A 454 1.57 10.44 23.44
N GLU A 455 1.89 10.36 24.74
CA GLU A 455 1.37 11.28 25.76
C GLU A 455 1.87 12.73 25.57
N ASN A 456 3.03 12.90 24.93
CA ASN A 456 3.66 14.20 24.72
C ASN A 456 3.64 14.70 23.26
N GLY A 457 2.98 13.98 22.37
CA GLY A 457 2.96 14.33 20.94
C GLY A 457 4.34 14.31 20.25
N LEU A 458 5.30 13.53 20.78
CA LEU A 458 6.66 13.48 20.25
C LEU A 458 6.74 12.55 19.04
N ARG A 459 7.22 13.06 17.92
CA ARG A 459 7.40 12.29 16.67
C ARG A 459 8.73 11.55 16.56
N GLY A 460 9.63 11.71 17.56
CA GLY A 460 10.95 11.09 17.61
C GLY A 460 11.45 10.94 19.04
N THR A 461 12.67 10.48 19.21
CA THR A 461 13.29 10.25 20.52
C THR A 461 14.06 11.47 21.05
N PHE A 462 14.07 12.59 20.29
CA PHE A 462 14.81 13.78 20.66
C PHE A 462 14.05 14.56 21.75
N ILE A 463 14.72 14.80 22.89
CA ILE A 463 14.24 15.62 24.01
C ILE A 463 15.37 16.57 24.47
N ARG A 464 15.01 17.68 25.06
CA ARG A 464 15.97 18.70 25.51
C ARG A 464 16.03 18.76 27.04
N ALA A 465 17.20 19.02 27.61
CA ALA A 465 17.33 19.32 29.01
C ALA A 465 16.42 20.50 29.40
N GLY A 466 15.68 20.39 30.50
CA GLY A 466 14.68 21.36 30.94
C GLY A 466 13.27 21.14 30.38
N GLN A 467 13.09 20.30 29.35
CA GLN A 467 11.78 19.96 28.80
C GLN A 467 10.95 19.19 29.84
N THR A 468 9.66 19.53 29.99
CA THR A 468 8.74 18.80 30.87
C THR A 468 7.96 17.77 30.05
N LEU A 469 8.03 16.49 30.47
CA LEU A 469 7.32 15.37 29.86
C LEU A 469 6.20 14.88 30.77
N ARG A 470 5.06 14.53 30.19
CA ARG A 470 3.99 13.77 30.82
C ARG A 470 4.31 12.30 30.73
N ILE A 471 4.42 11.63 31.86
CA ILE A 471 4.72 10.21 31.95
C ILE A 471 3.44 9.48 32.34
N PRO A 472 2.85 8.64 31.47
CA PRO A 472 1.61 7.95 31.78
C PRO A 472 1.78 7.00 32.97
N THR A 473 0.81 7.03 33.90
CA THR A 473 0.80 6.08 35.04
C THR A 473 0.09 4.80 34.62
N ALA A 474 0.73 3.65 34.81
CA ALA A 474 0.12 2.36 34.50
C ALA A 474 -1.04 2.08 35.50
N THR A 475 -2.26 2.07 34.97
CA THR A 475 -3.42 1.52 35.73
C THR A 475 -3.51 0.02 35.46
N GLY A 476 -3.18 -0.77 36.48
CA GLY A 476 -3.68 -2.13 36.76
C GLY A 476 -3.24 -3.24 35.82
N GLY A 477 -2.29 -4.07 36.25
CA GLY A 477 -2.01 -5.37 35.65
C GLY A 477 -0.70 -6.01 36.11
N SER A 478 -0.83 -6.81 37.16
CA SER A 478 0.06 -7.91 37.61
C SER A 478 1.57 -7.64 37.77
N LYS A 479 1.98 -7.62 39.01
CA LYS A 479 3.37 -7.69 39.48
C LYS A 479 3.97 -9.05 39.11
N THR A 480 5.01 -9.05 38.28
CA THR A 480 6.10 -10.01 38.38
C THR A 480 7.41 -9.23 38.31
N ARG A 481 8.08 -9.21 39.43
CA ARG A 481 9.41 -8.63 39.64
C ARG A 481 10.46 -9.54 39.00
N PRO A 482 11.36 -9.09 38.13
CA PRO A 482 12.61 -9.78 37.91
C PRO A 482 13.64 -9.27 38.91
N ALA A 483 14.32 -10.24 39.53
CA ALA A 483 15.45 -10.03 40.43
C ALA A 483 16.67 -9.45 39.68
N PRO A 484 17.59 -8.77 40.39
CA PRO A 484 18.76 -8.20 39.78
C PRO A 484 19.78 -9.31 39.48
N SER A 485 20.20 -9.44 38.22
CA SER A 485 21.38 -10.23 37.87
C SER A 485 22.49 -9.29 37.39
N THR A 486 23.38 -9.03 38.30
CA THR A 486 24.77 -8.74 37.99
C THR A 486 25.41 -9.98 37.36
N SER A 487 25.92 -9.87 36.16
CA SER A 487 27.15 -10.57 35.78
C SER A 487 27.70 -10.07 34.45
N THR A 488 28.81 -9.41 34.51
CA THR A 488 29.85 -9.43 33.47
C THR A 488 30.08 -10.86 33.04
N LYS A 489 29.79 -11.20 31.78
CA LYS A 489 30.37 -12.41 31.16
C LYS A 489 30.86 -12.07 29.77
N ASN A 490 32.09 -12.47 29.54
CA ASN A 490 32.83 -12.51 28.29
C ASN A 490 31.99 -13.10 27.13
N PRO A 491 32.26 -12.68 25.88
CA PRO A 491 31.56 -13.23 24.73
C PRO A 491 31.88 -14.73 24.59
N PRO A 492 30.88 -15.53 24.18
CA PRO A 492 31.13 -16.95 23.92
C PRO A 492 32.11 -17.11 22.77
N SER A 493 33.10 -17.97 22.93
CA SER A 493 34.06 -18.34 21.91
C SER A 493 33.34 -19.03 20.75
N GLY A 494 33.33 -18.37 19.57
CA GLY A 494 32.65 -18.84 18.37
C GLY A 494 32.14 -17.74 17.45
N THR A 495 32.35 -16.48 17.80
CA THR A 495 31.83 -15.35 16.99
C THR A 495 32.65 -15.23 15.70
N ARG A 496 32.01 -15.47 14.55
CA ARG A 496 32.57 -15.22 13.22
C ARG A 496 32.55 -13.73 12.93
N SER A 497 33.47 -13.27 12.06
CA SER A 497 33.43 -11.87 11.60
C SER A 497 33.34 -11.83 10.09
N HIS A 498 32.64 -10.79 9.59
CA HIS A 498 32.49 -10.50 8.18
C HIS A 498 33.00 -9.10 7.88
N ILE A 499 33.74 -8.93 6.79
CA ILE A 499 34.16 -7.61 6.29
C ILE A 499 33.19 -7.22 5.19
N VAL A 500 32.48 -6.13 5.38
CA VAL A 500 31.49 -5.60 4.43
C VAL A 500 32.16 -5.30 3.09
N ARG A 501 31.64 -5.88 2.01
CA ARG A 501 32.09 -5.66 0.65
C ARG A 501 31.30 -4.53 -0.02
N PRO A 502 31.82 -3.89 -1.08
CA PRO A 502 31.05 -2.95 -1.87
C PRO A 502 29.71 -3.54 -2.34
N GLY A 503 28.60 -2.84 -2.08
CA GLY A 503 27.24 -3.28 -2.44
C GLY A 503 26.54 -4.18 -1.42
N GLU A 504 27.20 -4.63 -0.36
CA GLU A 504 26.53 -5.41 0.69
C GLU A 504 25.73 -4.51 1.64
N SER A 505 24.61 -5.05 2.11
CA SER A 505 23.74 -4.45 3.11
C SER A 505 23.65 -5.36 4.34
N LEU A 506 23.25 -4.81 5.50
CA LEU A 506 22.98 -5.64 6.69
C LEU A 506 21.98 -6.77 6.39
N TRP A 507 21.06 -6.54 5.47
CA TRP A 507 20.11 -7.57 5.06
C TRP A 507 20.78 -8.70 4.26
N SER A 508 21.61 -8.38 3.24
CA SER A 508 22.32 -9.39 2.46
C SER A 508 23.27 -10.21 3.31
N ILE A 509 23.96 -9.55 4.26
CA ILE A 509 24.87 -10.21 5.22
C ILE A 509 24.08 -11.10 6.19
N ALA A 510 22.91 -10.63 6.68
CA ALA A 510 22.02 -11.44 7.52
C ALA A 510 21.56 -12.72 6.80
N GLN A 511 21.20 -12.61 5.53
CA GLN A 511 20.81 -13.77 4.69
C GLN A 511 21.98 -14.75 4.51
N GLN A 512 23.17 -14.25 4.19
CA GLN A 512 24.37 -15.07 3.99
C GLN A 512 24.72 -15.91 5.22
N TYR A 513 24.53 -15.34 6.42
CA TYR A 513 24.87 -16.01 7.68
C TYR A 513 23.67 -16.60 8.42
N ARG A 514 22.49 -16.67 7.77
CA ARG A 514 21.24 -17.20 8.32
C ARG A 514 20.86 -16.59 9.67
N THR A 515 21.03 -15.28 9.78
CA THR A 515 20.72 -14.48 10.97
C THR A 515 19.72 -13.36 10.61
N THR A 516 19.39 -12.48 11.56
CA THR A 516 18.51 -11.33 11.32
C THR A 516 19.31 -10.02 11.32
N VAL A 517 18.77 -8.99 10.64
CA VAL A 517 19.36 -7.64 10.66
C VAL A 517 19.41 -7.10 12.08
N GLU A 518 18.40 -7.38 12.91
CA GLU A 518 18.31 -6.98 14.30
C GLU A 518 19.41 -7.66 15.16
N ALA A 519 19.68 -8.95 14.90
CA ALA A 519 20.76 -9.68 15.57
C ALA A 519 22.13 -9.12 15.21
N LEU A 520 22.36 -8.82 13.92
CA LEU A 520 23.60 -8.17 13.46
C LEU A 520 23.76 -6.77 14.07
N ARG A 521 22.70 -5.96 14.07
CA ARG A 521 22.73 -4.62 14.68
C ARG A 521 23.05 -4.68 16.17
N ARG A 522 22.36 -5.56 16.90
CA ARG A 522 22.58 -5.74 18.35
C ARG A 522 23.99 -6.19 18.66
N LEU A 523 24.52 -7.18 17.91
CA LEU A 523 25.85 -7.73 18.15
C LEU A 523 26.97 -6.71 17.82
N ASN A 524 26.72 -5.78 16.93
CA ASN A 524 27.67 -4.76 16.48
C ASN A 524 27.36 -3.35 17.01
N ASN A 525 26.43 -3.21 17.95
CA ASN A 525 26.00 -1.93 18.54
C ASN A 525 25.59 -0.87 17.48
N LEU A 526 24.99 -1.31 16.37
CA LEU A 526 24.56 -0.43 15.30
C LEU A 526 23.16 0.13 15.57
N SER A 527 23.02 1.45 15.52
CA SER A 527 21.69 2.11 15.64
C SER A 527 20.79 1.76 14.44
N PRO A 528 19.44 1.88 14.58
CA PRO A 528 18.48 1.60 13.51
C PRO A 528 18.74 2.39 12.21
N SER A 529 19.26 3.60 12.32
CA SER A 529 19.58 4.49 11.18
C SER A 529 21.01 4.39 10.69
N GLN A 530 21.88 3.62 11.36
CA GLN A 530 23.28 3.55 11.01
C GLN A 530 23.50 2.66 9.78
N ALA A 531 24.08 3.26 8.73
CA ALA A 531 24.55 2.53 7.54
C ALA A 531 25.87 1.81 7.83
N ILE A 532 26.10 0.71 7.13
CA ILE A 532 27.40 0.02 7.09
C ILE A 532 28.17 0.44 5.84
N HIS A 533 29.51 0.40 5.92
CA HIS A 533 30.39 0.84 4.83
C HIS A 533 31.32 -0.28 4.38
N PRO A 534 31.72 -0.33 3.09
CA PRO A 534 32.72 -1.27 2.61
C PRO A 534 34.02 -1.19 3.47
N GLY A 535 34.54 -2.36 3.83
CA GLY A 535 35.69 -2.49 4.74
C GLY A 535 35.32 -2.54 6.22
N GLN A 536 34.11 -2.27 6.62
CA GLN A 536 33.66 -2.37 8.01
C GLN A 536 33.62 -3.83 8.45
N LYS A 537 34.21 -4.13 9.62
CA LYS A 537 34.16 -5.47 10.22
C LYS A 537 32.90 -5.60 11.09
N LEU A 538 32.10 -6.60 10.80
CA LEU A 538 30.89 -6.96 11.57
C LEU A 538 31.11 -8.30 12.27
N LEU A 539 30.68 -8.37 13.52
CA LEU A 539 30.55 -9.63 14.25
C LEU A 539 29.30 -10.35 13.78
N ILE A 540 29.41 -11.65 13.56
CA ILE A 540 28.31 -12.50 13.06
C ILE A 540 27.91 -13.48 14.17
N PRO A 541 26.61 -13.56 14.52
CA PRO A 541 26.15 -14.48 15.56
C PRO A 541 26.25 -15.95 15.16
#